data_a53c13b001021e2545727b6b66b5da33
#
_entry.id   a53c13b001021e2545727b6b66b5da33
#
_cell.length_a   1.000
_cell.length_b   1.000
_cell.length_c   1.000
_cell.angle_alpha   90.00
_cell.angle_beta   90.00
_cell.angle_gamma   90.00
#
_symmetry.space_group_name_H-M   'P 1'
#
loop_
_entity.id
_entity.type
_entity.pdbx_description
1 polymer ?
#
loop_
_entity_poly.entity_id
_entity_poly.type
_entity_poly.pdbx_seq_one_letter_code
_entity_poly.pdbx_strand_id
1 'polypeptide(L)'
;MTTPSQPPAAPAASERAIHAPALGRADRTLVLALPKGRILKELGPLLAGAGIVPAADFADEDSRRLRFETNHPGLDVVRVRPFDVAAFVAHGGAQIGVCGGDVLMEYDTGQIYAPLDLRIGACRVSVAESAETAGTDDPARWSRIAVATKYPNIARRHFAARGVQAEVVHLNGAMELAPSLGLSRVIVDLVQTGSTLKA
;
A
#
# COMPACT_ATOMS: atom_id res chain seq x y z
N MET A 1 -56.54 19.04 -25.37
CA MET A 1 -55.96 17.77 -24.93
C MET A 1 -54.49 17.76 -25.36
N THR A 2 -53.59 18.16 -24.48
CA THR A 2 -52.17 18.28 -24.72
C THR A 2 -51.48 17.13 -24.00
N THR A 3 -50.85 16.24 -24.76
CA THR A 3 -50.07 15.10 -24.27
C THR A 3 -48.80 15.58 -23.61
N PRO A 4 -48.39 15.09 -22.42
CA PRO A 4 -47.12 15.45 -21.81
C PRO A 4 -45.98 14.73 -22.51
N SER A 5 -44.95 15.48 -22.91
CA SER A 5 -43.73 14.97 -23.49
C SER A 5 -42.88 14.24 -22.44
N GLN A 6 -42.51 13.03 -22.78
CA GLN A 6 -41.60 12.17 -21.99
C GLN A 6 -40.17 12.74 -22.01
N PRO A 7 -39.46 12.81 -20.87
CA PRO A 7 -38.10 13.26 -20.86
C PRO A 7 -37.17 12.24 -21.53
N PRO A 8 -36.06 12.68 -22.15
CA PRO A 8 -35.14 11.79 -22.85
C PRO A 8 -34.43 10.86 -21.83
N ALA A 9 -34.34 9.58 -22.25
CA ALA A 9 -33.63 8.55 -21.49
C ALA A 9 -32.14 8.89 -21.36
N ALA A 10 -31.61 8.77 -20.12
CA ALA A 10 -30.18 8.91 -19.85
C ALA A 10 -29.39 7.84 -20.63
N PRO A 11 -28.19 8.20 -21.17
CA PRO A 11 -27.38 7.23 -21.86
C PRO A 11 -26.89 6.15 -20.88
N ALA A 12 -27.09 4.89 -21.26
CA ALA A 12 -26.56 3.73 -20.56
C ALA A 12 -25.03 3.85 -20.44
N ALA A 13 -24.52 3.86 -19.21
CA ALA A 13 -23.11 3.74 -18.94
C ALA A 13 -22.64 2.39 -19.50
N SER A 14 -21.91 2.42 -20.62
CA SER A 14 -21.23 1.24 -21.13
C SER A 14 -20.13 0.87 -20.12
N GLU A 15 -20.36 -0.16 -19.32
CA GLU A 15 -19.31 -0.87 -18.61
C GLU A 15 -18.29 -1.37 -19.65
N ARG A 16 -17.24 -0.60 -19.82
CA ARG A 16 -16.02 -1.12 -20.46
C ARG A 16 -15.41 -2.09 -19.45
N ALA A 17 -15.80 -3.36 -19.56
CA ALA A 17 -15.06 -4.44 -18.96
C ALA A 17 -13.61 -4.31 -19.46
N ILE A 18 -12.70 -3.96 -18.55
CA ILE A 18 -11.26 -4.04 -18.83
C ILE A 18 -10.96 -5.51 -18.97
N HIS A 19 -10.97 -5.98 -20.22
CA HIS A 19 -10.63 -7.36 -20.54
C HIS A 19 -9.14 -7.53 -20.22
N ALA A 20 -8.83 -8.17 -19.09
CA ALA A 20 -7.50 -8.71 -18.87
C ALA A 20 -7.22 -9.68 -20.02
N PRO A 21 -6.07 -9.57 -20.72
CA PRO A 21 -5.75 -10.47 -21.81
C PRO A 21 -5.80 -11.90 -21.25
N ALA A 22 -6.60 -12.76 -21.90
CA ALA A 22 -6.63 -14.18 -21.61
C ALA A 22 -5.23 -14.74 -21.88
N LEU A 23 -4.44 -14.96 -20.83
CA LEU A 23 -3.14 -15.61 -20.92
C LEU A 23 -3.38 -17.01 -21.50
N GLY A 24 -2.87 -17.23 -22.70
CA GLY A 24 -2.93 -18.51 -23.40
C GLY A 24 -2.36 -19.62 -22.50
N ARG A 25 -2.93 -20.79 -22.56
CA ARG A 25 -2.65 -21.95 -21.70
C ARG A 25 -1.18 -22.44 -21.72
N ALA A 26 -0.35 -21.94 -22.66
CA ALA A 26 1.03 -22.36 -22.90
C ALA A 26 2.10 -21.52 -22.17
N ASP A 27 1.73 -20.35 -21.60
CA ASP A 27 2.71 -19.45 -20.97
C ASP A 27 2.24 -19.02 -19.56
N ARG A 28 1.95 -20.00 -18.71
CA ARG A 28 1.49 -19.76 -17.33
C ARG A 28 2.68 -19.77 -16.36
N THR A 29 3.57 -18.82 -16.51
CA THR A 29 4.54 -18.54 -15.47
C THR A 29 3.82 -17.77 -14.35
N LEU A 30 3.79 -18.34 -13.14
CA LEU A 30 3.35 -17.63 -11.95
C LEU A 30 4.34 -16.52 -11.63
N VAL A 31 3.82 -15.38 -11.25
CA VAL A 31 4.63 -14.24 -10.84
C VAL A 31 4.38 -13.96 -9.35
N LEU A 32 5.45 -14.01 -8.57
CA LEU A 32 5.47 -13.64 -7.15
C LEU A 32 6.03 -12.23 -7.00
N ALA A 33 5.19 -11.27 -6.59
CA ALA A 33 5.61 -9.89 -6.33
C ALA A 33 6.18 -9.75 -4.91
N LEU A 34 7.44 -9.32 -4.82
CA LEU A 34 8.15 -9.12 -3.55
C LEU A 34 8.52 -7.64 -3.37
N PRO A 35 8.41 -7.10 -2.12
CA PRO A 35 8.74 -5.73 -1.82
C PRO A 35 10.25 -5.54 -1.75
N LYS A 36 10.76 -4.40 -2.23
CA LYS A 36 12.14 -3.97 -1.97
C LYS A 36 12.33 -3.60 -0.48
N GLY A 37 13.59 -3.66 -0.03
CA GLY A 37 13.97 -3.14 1.27
C GLY A 37 13.93 -4.19 2.39
N ARG A 38 13.63 -3.76 3.62
CA ARG A 38 13.80 -4.58 4.81
C ARG A 38 12.97 -5.87 4.80
N ILE A 39 11.71 -5.83 4.41
CA ILE A 39 10.85 -7.02 4.36
C ILE A 39 11.45 -8.08 3.44
N LEU A 40 12.10 -7.68 2.34
CA LEU A 40 12.78 -8.61 1.46
C LEU A 40 13.89 -9.40 2.17
N LYS A 41 14.65 -8.72 3.05
CA LYS A 41 15.71 -9.37 3.85
C LYS A 41 15.12 -10.39 4.83
N GLU A 42 14.02 -10.05 5.46
CA GLU A 42 13.31 -10.95 6.39
C GLU A 42 12.62 -12.13 5.67
N LEU A 43 12.27 -11.96 4.39
CA LEU A 43 11.69 -13.01 3.53
C LEU A 43 12.71 -14.06 3.08
N GLY A 44 13.99 -13.72 3.01
CA GLY A 44 15.03 -14.64 2.50
C GLY A 44 14.97 -16.04 3.12
N PRO A 45 14.97 -16.18 4.46
CA PRO A 45 14.85 -17.49 5.11
C PRO A 45 13.55 -18.23 4.78
N LEU A 46 12.43 -17.53 4.60
CA LEU A 46 11.14 -18.14 4.27
C LEU A 46 11.13 -18.67 2.83
N LEU A 47 11.68 -17.90 1.88
CA LEU A 47 11.84 -18.35 0.49
C LEU A 47 12.74 -19.58 0.42
N ALA A 48 13.85 -19.57 1.14
CA ALA A 48 14.77 -20.71 1.21
C ALA A 48 14.10 -21.94 1.83
N GLY A 49 13.31 -21.74 2.91
CA GLY A 49 12.53 -22.81 3.56
C GLY A 49 11.45 -23.38 2.65
N ALA A 50 10.89 -22.58 1.76
CA ALA A 50 9.96 -23.01 0.72
C ALA A 50 10.67 -23.60 -0.52
N GLY A 51 12.00 -23.66 -0.53
CA GLY A 51 12.79 -24.14 -1.66
C GLY A 51 12.79 -23.21 -2.86
N ILE A 52 12.40 -21.94 -2.70
CA ILE A 52 12.37 -20.94 -3.77
C ILE A 52 13.70 -20.18 -3.77
N VAL A 53 14.49 -20.36 -4.84
CA VAL A 53 15.80 -19.72 -5.01
C VAL A 53 15.72 -18.83 -6.26
N PRO A 54 15.62 -17.50 -6.12
CA PRO A 54 15.72 -16.58 -7.25
C PRO A 54 17.13 -16.56 -7.85
N ALA A 55 17.24 -16.06 -9.09
CA ALA A 55 18.51 -15.85 -9.76
C ALA A 55 19.49 -15.04 -8.89
N ALA A 56 20.80 -15.27 -9.04
CA ALA A 56 21.84 -14.75 -8.14
C ALA A 56 21.86 -13.21 -8.04
N ASP A 57 21.50 -12.52 -9.12
CA ASP A 57 21.41 -11.05 -9.17
C ASP A 57 20.15 -10.47 -8.50
N PHE A 58 19.28 -11.32 -7.96
CA PHE A 58 18.11 -10.89 -7.19
C PHE A 58 18.46 -10.16 -5.89
N ALA A 59 19.57 -10.58 -5.26
CA ALA A 59 20.05 -9.96 -4.01
C ALA A 59 20.77 -8.62 -4.23
N ASP A 60 21.20 -8.32 -5.46
CA ASP A 60 21.85 -7.08 -5.81
C ASP A 60 20.84 -5.92 -5.80
N GLU A 61 20.96 -5.01 -4.82
CA GLU A 61 20.11 -3.84 -4.67
C GLU A 61 20.30 -2.81 -5.80
N ASP A 62 21.47 -2.79 -6.45
CA ASP A 62 21.82 -1.88 -7.55
C ASP A 62 21.35 -2.41 -8.92
N SER A 63 20.98 -3.68 -9.00
CA SER A 63 20.44 -4.27 -10.22
C SER A 63 19.18 -3.55 -10.68
N ARG A 64 19.18 -3.09 -11.94
CA ARG A 64 18.01 -2.52 -12.61
C ARG A 64 16.99 -3.56 -13.05
N ARG A 65 17.36 -4.84 -12.98
CA ARG A 65 16.44 -5.93 -13.29
C ARG A 65 15.32 -5.98 -12.26
N LEU A 66 14.10 -6.15 -12.73
CA LEU A 66 12.91 -6.18 -11.88
C LEU A 66 12.21 -7.53 -11.85
N ARG A 67 12.48 -8.40 -12.85
CA ARG A 67 11.93 -9.76 -12.96
C ARG A 67 13.07 -10.76 -12.99
N PHE A 68 12.95 -11.80 -12.17
CA PHE A 68 13.98 -12.81 -11.96
C PHE A 68 13.35 -14.19 -12.05
N GLU A 69 13.98 -15.08 -12.77
CA GLU A 69 13.65 -16.49 -12.79
C GLU A 69 13.97 -17.13 -11.43
N THR A 70 13.33 -18.25 -11.13
CA THR A 70 13.66 -19.06 -9.96
C THR A 70 14.14 -20.45 -10.36
N ASN A 71 14.58 -21.23 -9.38
CA ASN A 71 14.88 -22.65 -9.57
C ASN A 71 13.64 -23.51 -9.90
N HIS A 72 12.43 -22.95 -9.76
CA HIS A 72 11.19 -23.62 -10.12
C HIS A 72 10.76 -23.19 -11.53
N PRO A 73 10.71 -24.10 -12.52
CA PRO A 73 10.15 -23.81 -13.82
C PRO A 73 8.71 -23.30 -13.71
N GLY A 74 8.42 -22.16 -14.34
CA GLY A 74 7.09 -21.57 -14.29
C GLY A 74 6.79 -20.72 -13.06
N LEU A 75 7.81 -20.34 -12.28
CA LEU A 75 7.71 -19.35 -11.19
C LEU A 75 8.78 -18.28 -11.35
N ASP A 76 8.36 -17.06 -11.57
CA ASP A 76 9.22 -15.88 -11.56
C ASP A 76 8.94 -15.00 -10.34
N VAL A 77 9.95 -14.23 -9.94
CA VAL A 77 9.83 -13.22 -8.91
C VAL A 77 9.97 -11.84 -9.52
N VAL A 78 9.11 -10.90 -9.14
CA VAL A 78 9.28 -9.47 -9.46
C VAL A 78 9.56 -8.68 -8.20
N ARG A 79 10.52 -7.73 -8.30
CA ARG A 79 10.95 -6.89 -7.20
C ARG A 79 10.42 -5.47 -7.39
N VAL A 80 9.41 -5.08 -6.61
CA VAL A 80 8.69 -3.82 -6.74
C VAL A 80 8.72 -2.99 -5.44
N ARG A 81 8.20 -1.78 -5.46
CA ARG A 81 8.02 -0.99 -4.24
C ARG A 81 6.94 -1.65 -3.36
N PRO A 82 7.05 -1.58 -2.02
CA PRO A 82 6.09 -2.21 -1.11
C PRO A 82 4.62 -1.85 -1.42
N PHE A 83 4.34 -0.58 -1.72
CA PHE A 83 2.98 -0.12 -2.04
C PHE A 83 2.46 -0.62 -3.40
N ASP A 84 3.35 -0.94 -4.31
CA ASP A 84 2.97 -1.40 -5.66
C ASP A 84 2.59 -2.88 -5.66
N VAL A 85 3.04 -3.68 -4.68
CA VAL A 85 2.75 -5.13 -4.63
C VAL A 85 1.25 -5.39 -4.68
N ALA A 86 0.46 -4.69 -3.86
CA ALA A 86 -0.99 -4.84 -3.83
C ALA A 86 -1.63 -4.53 -5.20
N ALA A 87 -1.17 -3.47 -5.87
CA ALA A 87 -1.64 -3.10 -7.20
C ALA A 87 -1.29 -4.15 -8.26
N PHE A 88 -0.06 -4.68 -8.23
CA PHE A 88 0.36 -5.75 -9.16
C PHE A 88 -0.53 -6.99 -9.03
N VAL A 89 -0.91 -7.37 -7.81
CA VAL A 89 -1.78 -8.52 -7.58
C VAL A 89 -3.21 -8.22 -8.01
N ALA A 90 -3.77 -7.09 -7.57
CA ALA A 90 -5.15 -6.71 -7.87
C ALA A 90 -5.43 -6.59 -9.39
N HIS A 91 -4.44 -6.14 -10.16
CA HIS A 91 -4.56 -5.99 -11.61
C HIS A 91 -4.01 -7.20 -12.40
N GLY A 92 -3.67 -8.29 -11.74
CA GLY A 92 -3.25 -9.54 -12.41
C GLY A 92 -1.83 -9.52 -12.99
N GLY A 93 -1.03 -8.49 -12.67
CA GLY A 93 0.39 -8.42 -13.04
C GLY A 93 1.25 -9.40 -12.26
N ALA A 94 0.77 -9.83 -11.08
CA ALA A 94 1.29 -10.94 -10.30
C ALA A 94 0.12 -11.76 -9.75
N GLN A 95 0.30 -13.07 -9.57
CA GLN A 95 -0.72 -13.94 -9.00
C GLN A 95 -0.60 -14.04 -7.47
N ILE A 96 0.59 -13.80 -6.95
CA ILE A 96 0.91 -13.84 -5.52
C ILE A 96 1.74 -12.61 -5.18
N GLY A 97 1.57 -12.07 -3.99
CA GLY A 97 2.38 -10.95 -3.51
C GLY A 97 2.65 -11.06 -2.02
N VAL A 98 3.77 -10.48 -1.58
CA VAL A 98 4.08 -10.29 -0.18
C VAL A 98 4.17 -8.80 0.10
N CYS A 99 3.35 -8.30 1.02
CA CYS A 99 3.39 -6.90 1.43
C CYS A 99 3.01 -6.75 2.91
N GLY A 100 3.25 -5.58 3.47
CA GLY A 100 2.83 -5.27 4.83
C GLY A 100 1.31 -5.21 4.97
N GLY A 101 0.80 -5.52 6.15
CA GLY A 101 -0.63 -5.35 6.47
C GLY A 101 -1.09 -3.88 6.37
N ASP A 102 -0.18 -2.93 6.58
CA ASP A 102 -0.38 -1.50 6.35
C ASP A 102 -0.71 -1.19 4.89
N VAL A 103 -0.02 -1.83 3.95
CA VAL A 103 -0.28 -1.68 2.51
C VAL A 103 -1.66 -2.24 2.15
N LEU A 104 -2.03 -3.40 2.69
CA LEU A 104 -3.36 -3.99 2.46
C LEU A 104 -4.47 -3.09 3.03
N MET A 105 -4.28 -2.57 4.24
CA MET A 105 -5.22 -1.64 4.86
C MET A 105 -5.36 -0.32 4.08
N GLU A 106 -4.29 0.18 3.50
CA GLU A 106 -4.31 1.41 2.70
C GLU A 106 -4.96 1.18 1.34
N TYR A 107 -4.66 0.06 0.69
CA TYR A 107 -5.15 -0.26 -0.65
C TYR A 107 -6.66 -0.60 -0.66
N ASP A 108 -7.15 -1.33 0.32
CA ASP A 108 -8.56 -1.64 0.67
C ASP A 108 -9.57 -1.68 -0.51
N THR A 109 -9.27 -2.49 -1.53
CA THR A 109 -10.15 -2.60 -2.72
C THR A 109 -11.08 -3.81 -2.68
N GLY A 110 -10.96 -4.69 -1.68
CA GLY A 110 -11.69 -5.97 -1.62
C GLY A 110 -11.33 -6.98 -2.71
N GLN A 111 -10.35 -6.68 -3.56
CA GLN A 111 -9.92 -7.53 -4.68
C GLN A 111 -8.76 -8.46 -4.34
N ILE A 112 -8.21 -8.34 -3.14
CA ILE A 112 -7.05 -9.10 -2.68
C ILE A 112 -7.47 -10.01 -1.53
N TYR A 113 -7.11 -11.29 -1.64
CA TYR A 113 -7.23 -12.25 -0.55
C TYR A 113 -5.87 -12.43 0.12
N ALA A 114 -5.80 -12.28 1.45
CA ALA A 114 -4.59 -12.46 2.25
C ALA A 114 -4.69 -13.75 3.08
N PRO A 115 -4.30 -14.91 2.54
CA PRO A 115 -4.52 -16.21 3.18
C PRO A 115 -3.52 -16.52 4.28
N LEU A 116 -2.34 -15.85 4.30
CA LEU A 116 -1.23 -16.23 5.17
C LEU A 116 -0.59 -14.99 5.80
N ASP A 117 -0.49 -14.99 7.13
CA ASP A 117 0.34 -14.07 7.89
C ASP A 117 1.74 -14.68 8.09
N LEU A 118 2.75 -14.05 7.50
CA LEU A 118 4.15 -14.50 7.57
C LEU A 118 4.82 -14.14 8.91
N ARG A 119 4.20 -13.33 9.76
CA ARG A 119 4.69 -12.87 11.06
C ARG A 119 6.07 -12.21 11.02
N ILE A 120 6.35 -11.49 9.95
CA ILE A 120 7.56 -10.69 9.75
C ILE A 120 7.22 -9.21 9.64
N GLY A 121 8.19 -8.33 9.85
CA GLY A 121 8.01 -6.89 9.66
C GLY A 121 7.03 -6.27 10.64
N ALA A 122 6.91 -6.78 11.88
CA ALA A 122 5.98 -6.26 12.88
C ALA A 122 6.15 -4.75 13.08
N CYS A 123 5.07 -3.99 12.90
CA CYS A 123 5.03 -2.54 13.04
C CYS A 123 3.62 -2.08 13.40
N ARG A 124 3.47 -0.81 13.69
CA ARG A 124 2.16 -0.18 13.90
C ARG A 124 2.08 1.14 13.15
N VAL A 125 0.92 1.45 12.60
CA VAL A 125 0.59 2.80 12.10
C VAL A 125 0.20 3.64 13.31
N SER A 126 0.84 4.80 13.47
CA SER A 126 0.63 5.68 14.62
C SER A 126 0.42 7.11 14.18
N VAL A 127 -0.36 7.84 14.96
CA VAL A 127 -0.43 9.31 14.89
C VAL A 127 0.68 9.86 15.78
N ALA A 128 1.46 10.80 15.27
CA ALA A 128 2.47 11.51 16.04
C ALA A 128 2.37 13.02 15.78
N GLU A 129 2.73 13.80 16.78
CA GLU A 129 2.82 15.26 16.71
C GLU A 129 4.17 15.72 17.27
N SER A 130 4.56 16.96 16.95
CA SER A 130 5.77 17.55 17.52
C SER A 130 5.64 17.67 19.03
N ALA A 131 6.72 17.38 19.78
CA ALA A 131 6.78 17.57 21.22
C ALA A 131 6.50 19.02 21.63
N GLU A 132 6.84 20.00 20.78
CA GLU A 132 6.58 21.43 21.02
C GLU A 132 5.09 21.77 21.00
N THR A 133 4.32 21.05 20.19
CA THR A 133 2.89 21.28 20.04
C THR A 133 2.04 20.31 20.85
N ALA A 134 2.64 19.23 21.36
CA ALA A 134 1.95 18.25 22.18
C ALA A 134 1.38 18.91 23.45
N GLY A 135 0.08 18.71 23.68
CA GLY A 135 -0.62 19.27 24.84
C GLY A 135 -0.98 20.75 24.76
N THR A 136 -0.74 21.42 23.62
CA THR A 136 -1.16 22.84 23.43
C THR A 136 -2.66 22.96 23.20
N ASP A 137 -3.31 21.92 22.75
CA ASP A 137 -4.75 21.83 22.54
C ASP A 137 -5.26 20.41 22.90
N ASP A 138 -6.58 20.28 22.97
CA ASP A 138 -7.24 19.01 23.28
C ASP A 138 -7.67 18.30 21.98
N PRO A 139 -7.09 17.13 21.64
CA PRO A 139 -7.47 16.37 20.45
C PRO A 139 -8.95 16.02 20.38
N ALA A 140 -9.65 15.94 21.54
CA ALA A 140 -11.09 15.68 21.57
C ALA A 140 -11.92 16.85 21.02
N ARG A 141 -11.34 18.04 20.89
CA ARG A 141 -11.98 19.24 20.33
C ARG A 141 -11.69 19.48 18.87
N TRP A 142 -10.88 18.64 18.25
CA TRP A 142 -10.59 18.78 16.83
C TRP A 142 -11.82 18.47 16.01
N SER A 143 -12.24 19.41 15.16
CA SER A 143 -13.24 19.20 14.11
C SER A 143 -12.60 18.98 12.74
N ARG A 144 -11.39 19.57 12.54
CA ARG A 144 -10.58 19.48 11.33
C ARG A 144 -9.11 19.49 11.72
N ILE A 145 -8.29 18.70 11.00
CA ILE A 145 -6.86 18.61 11.23
C ILE A 145 -6.10 18.36 9.93
N ALA A 146 -4.95 19.02 9.75
CA ALA A 146 -4.01 18.74 8.66
C ALA A 146 -3.09 17.58 9.07
N VAL A 147 -3.00 16.56 8.22
CA VAL A 147 -2.28 15.30 8.48
C VAL A 147 -1.34 15.00 7.32
N ALA A 148 -0.04 14.95 7.56
CA ALA A 148 0.91 14.47 6.56
C ALA A 148 1.09 12.95 6.70
N THR A 149 0.99 12.23 5.58
CA THR A 149 1.04 10.77 5.63
C THR A 149 1.27 10.14 4.27
N LYS A 150 1.81 8.95 4.30
CA LYS A 150 1.88 8.00 3.20
C LYS A 150 0.63 7.11 3.11
N TYR A 151 -0.26 7.20 4.12
CA TYR A 151 -1.43 6.35 4.32
C TYR A 151 -2.73 7.18 4.33
N PRO A 152 -3.10 7.84 3.22
CA PRO A 152 -4.25 8.74 3.17
C PRO A 152 -5.58 8.09 3.57
N ASN A 153 -5.82 6.84 3.16
CA ASN A 153 -7.07 6.17 3.44
C ASN A 153 -7.15 5.72 4.91
N ILE A 154 -6.07 5.18 5.45
CA ILE A 154 -5.97 4.84 6.89
C ILE A 154 -6.17 6.10 7.73
N ALA A 155 -5.48 7.20 7.40
CA ALA A 155 -5.60 8.45 8.14
C ALA A 155 -7.04 9.00 8.11
N ARG A 156 -7.68 9.07 6.94
CA ARG A 156 -9.07 9.52 6.82
C ARG A 156 -10.02 8.67 7.65
N ARG A 157 -9.93 7.33 7.57
CA ARG A 157 -10.77 6.43 8.37
C ARG A 157 -10.55 6.60 9.86
N HIS A 158 -9.28 6.74 10.28
CA HIS A 158 -8.93 6.92 11.70
C HIS A 158 -9.54 8.18 12.29
N PHE A 159 -9.43 9.33 11.61
CA PHE A 159 -9.97 10.59 12.09
C PHE A 159 -11.48 10.68 11.93
N ALA A 160 -12.05 10.16 10.83
CA ALA A 160 -13.49 10.11 10.62
C ALA A 160 -14.21 9.31 11.72
N ALA A 161 -13.64 8.19 12.16
CA ALA A 161 -14.18 7.41 13.28
C ALA A 161 -14.23 8.18 14.62
N ARG A 162 -13.53 9.32 14.72
CA ARG A 162 -13.51 10.24 15.86
C ARG A 162 -14.28 11.54 15.61
N GLY A 163 -14.98 11.63 14.50
CA GLY A 163 -15.71 12.83 14.09
C GLY A 163 -14.82 13.98 13.61
N VAL A 164 -13.55 13.71 13.28
CA VAL A 164 -12.59 14.72 12.85
C VAL A 164 -12.38 14.64 11.34
N GLN A 165 -12.44 15.78 10.65
CA GLN A 165 -12.14 15.87 9.23
C GLN A 165 -10.62 15.99 9.03
N ALA A 166 -10.00 14.95 8.46
CA ALA A 166 -8.59 14.98 8.10
C ALA A 166 -8.37 15.61 6.71
N GLU A 167 -7.62 16.70 6.69
CA GLU A 167 -7.03 17.27 5.47
C GLU A 167 -5.68 16.62 5.22
N VAL A 168 -5.62 15.71 4.25
CA VAL A 168 -4.44 14.87 4.06
C VAL A 168 -3.46 15.51 3.09
N VAL A 169 -2.25 15.74 3.58
CA VAL A 169 -1.06 16.05 2.78
C VAL A 169 -0.35 14.72 2.46
N HIS A 170 -0.51 14.23 1.25
CA HIS A 170 0.10 12.95 0.85
C HIS A 170 1.58 13.13 0.56
N LEU A 171 2.43 12.49 1.35
CA LEU A 171 3.88 12.45 1.18
C LEU A 171 4.35 10.99 1.05
N ASN A 172 5.43 10.77 0.30
CA ASN A 172 6.03 9.44 0.14
C ASN A 172 7.16 9.14 1.13
N GLY A 173 7.63 10.14 1.85
CA GLY A 173 8.70 10.06 2.85
C GLY A 173 8.94 11.39 3.51
N ALA A 174 9.85 11.45 4.49
CA ALA A 174 10.21 12.63 5.27
C ALA A 174 8.99 13.31 5.94
N MET A 175 8.02 12.50 6.40
CA MET A 175 6.82 13.00 7.06
C MET A 175 7.13 13.82 8.32
N GLU A 176 8.21 13.48 9.02
CA GLU A 176 8.70 14.15 10.23
C GLU A 176 9.01 15.64 10.01
N LEU A 177 9.32 16.04 8.78
CA LEU A 177 9.54 17.46 8.43
C LEU A 177 8.24 18.26 8.27
N ALA A 178 7.12 17.60 8.02
CA ALA A 178 5.89 18.30 7.69
C ALA A 178 5.36 19.22 8.80
N PRO A 179 5.38 18.85 10.10
CA PRO A 179 4.98 19.75 11.18
C PRO A 179 5.90 20.96 11.30
N SER A 180 7.22 20.77 11.24
CA SER A 180 8.21 21.86 11.37
C SER A 180 8.14 22.88 10.23
N LEU A 181 7.69 22.44 9.06
CA LEU A 181 7.48 23.29 7.88
C LEU A 181 6.06 23.86 7.79
N GLY A 182 5.20 23.61 8.77
CA GLY A 182 3.82 24.10 8.80
C GLY A 182 2.88 23.43 7.80
N LEU A 183 3.25 22.28 7.23
CA LEU A 183 2.43 21.54 6.26
C LEU A 183 1.31 20.75 6.94
N SER A 184 1.52 20.34 8.17
CA SER A 184 0.53 19.55 8.94
C SER A 184 0.69 19.76 10.44
N ARG A 185 -0.38 19.49 11.19
CA ARG A 185 -0.36 19.48 12.66
C ARG A 185 0.21 18.17 13.19
N VAL A 186 -0.15 17.07 12.55
CA VAL A 186 0.25 15.72 12.93
C VAL A 186 0.72 14.94 11.72
N ILE A 187 1.43 13.86 11.97
CA ILE A 187 1.77 12.86 10.96
C ILE A 187 1.10 11.53 11.27
N VAL A 188 0.86 10.72 10.25
CA VAL A 188 0.49 9.30 10.38
C VAL A 188 1.52 8.48 9.65
N ASP A 189 2.29 7.71 10.39
CA ASP A 189 3.38 6.90 9.82
C ASP A 189 3.59 5.59 10.59
N LEU A 190 4.44 4.72 10.03
CA LEU A 190 4.84 3.46 10.66
C LEU A 190 5.82 3.71 11.79
N VAL A 191 5.55 3.09 12.92
CA VAL A 191 6.46 3.02 14.05
C VAL A 191 6.84 1.56 14.28
N GLN A 192 8.13 1.27 14.15
CA GLN A 192 8.70 -0.02 14.47
C GLN A 192 9.69 0.07 15.62
N THR A 193 10.78 0.81 15.46
CA THR A 193 11.84 0.97 16.46
C THR A 193 11.71 2.27 17.25
N GLY A 194 10.80 3.16 16.85
CA GLY A 194 10.65 4.48 17.44
C GLY A 194 11.70 5.51 17.03
N SER A 195 12.58 5.19 16.07
CA SER A 195 13.56 6.15 15.55
C SER A 195 12.90 7.36 14.90
N THR A 196 11.83 7.15 14.15
CA THR A 196 11.02 8.21 13.53
C THR A 196 10.37 9.16 14.56
N LEU A 197 10.17 8.70 15.80
CA LEU A 197 9.59 9.52 16.87
C LEU A 197 10.63 10.34 17.63
N LYS A 198 11.92 10.15 17.34
CA LYS A 198 13.03 10.87 17.98
C LYS A 198 13.63 11.95 17.09
N ALA A 199 13.22 11.99 15.84
CA ALA A 199 13.59 13.02 14.87
C ALA A 199 12.68 14.24 15.00
#